data_cbc7143f45eb848cae6845476538d77b
#
_entry.id   cbc7143f45eb848cae6845476538d77b
#
_cell.length_a   1.000
_cell.length_b   1.000
_cell.length_c   1.000
_cell.angle_alpha   90.00
_cell.angle_beta   90.00
_cell.angle_gamma   90.00
#
_symmetry.space_group_name_H-M   'P 1'
#
loop_
_entity.id
_entity.type
_entity.pdbx_description
1 polymer ?
#
loop_
_entity_poly.entity_id
_entity_poly.type
_entity_poly.pdbx_seq_one_letter_code
_entity_poly.pdbx_strand_id
1 'polypeptide(L)'
;SPEVALKTVRQGSFLEIDRALELEARAFAAIAISPGAKDMIRTFWYHRTAAERCDGLPKTEAMNINKIGILGAGMMGAGLAFVSAAKGLEVVVKDIAQEALDGGLAHCQAEAAKRRHLSQDERDELLARITWTLELAPLEGCDLVIEAVVEDDKVKALVTQEVEPLLAEEGIFASNTSAIPITHLAKAAEVKERFIGLHFFSPVEKMPLLEIIMGEETNDETLARCLAFGRLIGKTPIVVN
;
A
#
# COMPACT_ATOMS: atom_id res chain seq x y z
N SER A 1 -29.57 6.60 1.84
CA SER A 1 -29.89 5.49 0.93
C SER A 1 -30.31 6.06 -0.44
N PRO A 2 -29.78 5.52 -1.54
CA PRO A 2 -30.16 5.94 -2.89
C PRO A 2 -31.67 5.83 -3.15
N GLU A 3 -32.30 4.79 -2.64
CA GLU A 3 -33.76 4.57 -2.77
C GLU A 3 -34.57 5.69 -2.12
N VAL A 4 -34.16 6.12 -0.91
CA VAL A 4 -34.84 7.22 -0.21
C VAL A 4 -34.66 8.53 -0.98
N ALA A 5 -33.45 8.80 -1.50
CA ALA A 5 -33.20 9.97 -2.33
C ALA A 5 -34.06 9.99 -3.58
N LEU A 6 -34.14 8.89 -4.33
CA LEU A 6 -34.99 8.77 -5.51
C LEU A 6 -36.50 8.97 -5.18
N LYS A 7 -36.94 8.36 -4.06
CA LYS A 7 -38.30 8.51 -3.59
C LYS A 7 -38.63 9.97 -3.23
N THR A 8 -37.71 10.64 -2.53
CA THR A 8 -37.85 12.03 -2.10
C THR A 8 -37.90 12.96 -3.31
N VAL A 9 -37.02 12.79 -4.30
CA VAL A 9 -37.03 13.58 -5.53
C VAL A 9 -38.38 13.36 -6.30
N ARG A 10 -38.77 12.09 -6.48
CA ARG A 10 -40.01 11.76 -7.19
C ARG A 10 -41.25 12.35 -6.51
N GLN A 11 -41.35 12.29 -5.20
CA GLN A 11 -42.50 12.83 -4.46
C GLN A 11 -42.43 14.36 -4.37
N GLY A 12 -41.27 14.93 -4.17
CA GLY A 12 -41.08 16.37 -4.06
C GLY A 12 -41.34 17.14 -5.35
N SER A 13 -41.09 16.49 -6.53
CA SER A 13 -41.32 17.13 -7.83
C SER A 13 -42.81 17.48 -8.14
N PHE A 14 -43.74 16.96 -7.38
CA PHE A 14 -45.17 17.25 -7.51
C PHE A 14 -45.69 18.21 -6.42
N LEU A 15 -44.82 18.72 -5.55
CA LEU A 15 -45.16 19.56 -4.41
C LEU A 15 -44.70 21.00 -4.61
N GLU A 16 -45.34 21.95 -3.91
CA GLU A 16 -44.80 23.29 -3.70
C GLU A 16 -43.49 23.20 -2.93
N ILE A 17 -42.58 24.17 -3.17
CA ILE A 17 -41.21 24.10 -2.69
C ILE A 17 -41.09 23.89 -1.16
N ASP A 18 -41.91 24.57 -0.37
CA ASP A 18 -41.85 24.48 1.09
C ASP A 18 -42.25 23.04 1.56
N ARG A 19 -43.23 22.44 0.89
CA ARG A 19 -43.64 21.06 1.19
C ARG A 19 -42.62 20.04 0.72
N ALA A 20 -41.96 20.30 -0.39
CA ALA A 20 -40.89 19.45 -0.89
C ALA A 20 -39.71 19.46 0.10
N LEU A 21 -39.31 20.65 0.64
CA LEU A 21 -38.27 20.79 1.65
C LEU A 21 -38.62 20.11 2.97
N GLU A 22 -39.88 20.18 3.43
CA GLU A 22 -40.36 19.44 4.60
C GLU A 22 -40.23 17.91 4.40
N LEU A 23 -40.58 17.41 3.21
CA LEU A 23 -40.43 16.00 2.87
C LEU A 23 -38.99 15.56 2.88
N GLU A 24 -38.10 16.35 2.29
CA GLU A 24 -36.64 16.11 2.29
C GLU A 24 -36.07 16.08 3.70
N ALA A 25 -36.41 17.07 4.54
CA ALA A 25 -35.93 17.16 5.91
C ALA A 25 -36.34 15.94 6.74
N ARG A 26 -37.59 15.45 6.60
CA ARG A 26 -38.06 14.24 7.27
C ARG A 26 -37.34 12.98 6.78
N ALA A 27 -37.16 12.88 5.45
CA ALA A 27 -36.43 11.75 4.84
C ALA A 27 -34.95 11.74 5.30
N PHE A 28 -34.28 12.90 5.34
CA PHE A 28 -32.94 13.05 5.83
C PHE A 28 -32.83 12.66 7.31
N ALA A 29 -33.70 13.19 8.17
CA ALA A 29 -33.70 12.86 9.59
C ALA A 29 -33.87 11.34 9.83
N ALA A 30 -34.77 10.70 9.11
CA ALA A 30 -34.99 9.25 9.20
C ALA A 30 -33.73 8.44 8.81
N ILE A 31 -33.01 8.88 7.76
CA ILE A 31 -31.75 8.24 7.36
C ILE A 31 -30.66 8.50 8.41
N ALA A 32 -30.49 9.74 8.88
CA ALA A 32 -29.42 10.15 9.77
C ALA A 32 -29.43 9.39 11.12
N ILE A 33 -30.61 9.05 11.62
CA ILE A 33 -30.76 8.28 12.87
C ILE A 33 -30.76 6.76 12.66
N SER A 34 -30.75 6.29 11.40
CA SER A 34 -30.79 4.85 11.09
C SER A 34 -29.51 4.15 11.54
N PRO A 35 -29.60 2.84 11.90
CA PRO A 35 -28.41 2.03 12.18
C PRO A 35 -27.36 2.09 11.06
N GLY A 36 -27.78 1.98 9.81
CA GLY A 36 -26.87 2.05 8.66
C GLY A 36 -26.11 3.36 8.54
N ALA A 37 -26.71 4.52 8.88
CA ALA A 37 -25.98 5.79 8.91
C ALA A 37 -24.92 5.81 10.03
N LYS A 38 -25.27 5.29 11.21
CA LYS A 38 -24.34 5.18 12.34
C LYS A 38 -23.16 4.28 12.00
N ASP A 39 -23.41 3.13 11.36
CA ASP A 39 -22.37 2.21 10.93
C ASP A 39 -21.47 2.83 9.86
N MET A 40 -22.03 3.57 8.90
CA MET A 40 -21.26 4.30 7.90
C MET A 40 -20.38 5.39 8.54
N ILE A 41 -20.92 6.18 9.47
CA ILE A 41 -20.13 7.20 10.19
C ILE A 41 -19.02 6.54 11.01
N ARG A 42 -19.33 5.43 11.70
CA ARG A 42 -18.35 4.68 12.48
C ARG A 42 -17.21 4.18 11.60
N THR A 43 -17.53 3.57 10.46
CA THR A 43 -16.54 2.96 9.56
C THR A 43 -15.76 4.02 8.79
N PHE A 44 -16.45 4.92 8.07
CA PHE A 44 -15.81 5.85 7.15
C PHE A 44 -15.25 7.11 7.80
N TRP A 45 -15.66 7.43 9.02
CA TRP A 45 -15.11 8.57 9.74
C TRP A 45 -14.19 8.14 10.89
N TYR A 46 -14.71 7.43 11.88
CA TYR A 46 -13.93 7.10 13.07
C TYR A 46 -12.83 6.07 12.81
N HIS A 47 -13.18 4.90 12.28
CA HIS A 47 -12.19 3.84 12.07
C HIS A 47 -11.16 4.20 10.99
N ARG A 48 -11.62 4.81 9.90
CA ARG A 48 -10.70 5.27 8.86
C ARG A 48 -9.73 6.33 9.39
N THR A 49 -10.23 7.34 10.13
CA THR A 49 -9.36 8.39 10.71
C THR A 49 -8.36 7.79 11.72
N ALA A 50 -8.78 6.84 12.55
CA ALA A 50 -7.90 6.15 13.49
C ALA A 50 -6.81 5.35 12.74
N ALA A 51 -7.16 4.64 11.68
CA ALA A 51 -6.21 3.91 10.84
C ALA A 51 -5.21 4.87 10.14
N GLU A 52 -5.69 5.98 9.56
CA GLU A 52 -4.84 6.99 8.92
C GLU A 52 -3.84 7.64 9.91
N ARG A 53 -4.22 7.74 11.20
CA ARG A 53 -3.37 8.28 12.27
C ARG A 53 -2.48 7.23 12.93
N CYS A 54 -2.70 5.95 12.66
CA CYS A 54 -2.08 4.83 13.38
C CYS A 54 -2.27 4.95 14.89
N ASP A 55 -3.50 5.29 15.34
CA ASP A 55 -3.80 5.50 16.74
C ASP A 55 -3.58 4.22 17.55
N GLY A 56 -2.77 4.32 18.64
CA GLY A 56 -2.42 3.19 19.51
C GLY A 56 -1.33 2.27 18.98
N LEU A 57 -0.75 2.55 17.79
CA LEU A 57 0.35 1.77 17.23
C LEU A 57 1.71 2.41 17.52
N PRO A 58 2.80 1.62 17.49
CA PRO A 58 4.16 2.14 17.66
C PRO A 58 4.46 3.27 16.66
N LYS A 59 5.25 4.25 17.09
CA LYS A 59 5.69 5.38 16.27
C LYS A 59 7.20 5.44 16.29
N THR A 60 7.79 5.71 15.14
CA THR A 60 9.21 6.06 15.05
C THR A 60 9.38 7.53 14.73
N GLU A 61 10.36 8.19 15.35
CA GLU A 61 10.72 9.58 15.06
C GLU A 61 11.54 9.70 13.77
N ALA A 62 12.27 8.63 13.40
CA ALA A 62 13.10 8.58 12.21
C ALA A 62 12.60 7.48 11.25
N MET A 63 12.01 7.91 10.13
CA MET A 63 11.82 7.00 9.01
C MET A 63 13.11 6.95 8.19
N ASN A 64 13.95 5.94 8.46
CA ASN A 64 15.21 5.74 7.75
C ASN A 64 15.04 4.80 6.54
N ILE A 65 13.97 4.99 5.74
CA ILE A 65 13.76 4.25 4.50
C ILE A 65 13.90 5.23 3.34
N ASN A 66 15.04 5.18 2.65
CA ASN A 66 15.36 6.02 1.51
C ASN A 66 15.53 5.20 0.22
N LYS A 67 16.08 3.98 0.36
CA LYS A 67 16.32 3.04 -0.73
C LYS A 67 15.52 1.76 -0.50
N ILE A 68 14.70 1.38 -1.48
CA ILE A 68 13.92 0.15 -1.41
C ILE A 68 14.24 -0.79 -2.57
N GLY A 69 14.26 -2.08 -2.26
CA GLY A 69 14.33 -3.15 -3.24
C GLY A 69 12.94 -3.78 -3.46
N ILE A 70 12.63 -4.15 -4.68
CA ILE A 70 11.41 -4.87 -5.04
C ILE A 70 11.82 -6.10 -5.84
N LEU A 71 11.39 -7.28 -5.39
CA LEU A 71 11.65 -8.54 -6.05
C LEU A 71 10.40 -8.96 -6.82
N GLY A 72 10.52 -9.02 -8.15
CA GLY A 72 9.41 -9.23 -9.07
C GLY A 72 8.95 -7.94 -9.73
N ALA A 73 9.02 -7.88 -11.05
CA ALA A 73 8.62 -6.72 -11.89
C ALA A 73 7.20 -6.87 -12.47
N GLY A 74 6.42 -7.81 -11.96
CA GLY A 74 5.02 -7.98 -12.34
C GLY A 74 4.14 -6.80 -11.93
N MET A 75 2.83 -6.93 -12.12
CA MET A 75 1.85 -5.87 -11.85
C MET A 75 1.97 -5.27 -10.43
N MET A 76 2.18 -6.10 -9.39
CA MET A 76 2.33 -5.62 -8.02
C MET A 76 3.66 -4.88 -7.84
N GLY A 77 4.78 -5.46 -8.29
CA GLY A 77 6.11 -4.85 -8.14
C GLY A 77 6.25 -3.56 -8.92
N ALA A 78 5.76 -3.49 -10.16
CA ALA A 78 5.76 -2.27 -10.96
C ALA A 78 4.93 -1.15 -10.30
N GLY A 79 3.75 -1.49 -9.78
CA GLY A 79 2.92 -0.53 -9.05
C GLY A 79 3.59 -0.02 -7.77
N LEU A 80 4.23 -0.91 -7.00
CA LEU A 80 5.02 -0.54 -5.82
C LEU A 80 6.19 0.37 -6.17
N ALA A 81 6.92 0.05 -7.23
CA ALA A 81 8.03 0.87 -7.72
C ALA A 81 7.56 2.29 -8.06
N PHE A 82 6.46 2.39 -8.80
CA PHE A 82 5.90 3.67 -9.19
C PHE A 82 5.47 4.55 -8.01
N VAL A 83 4.68 3.99 -7.06
CA VAL A 83 4.19 4.78 -5.92
C VAL A 83 5.31 5.20 -4.99
N SER A 84 6.36 4.39 -4.85
CA SER A 84 7.52 4.67 -4.01
C SER A 84 8.43 5.75 -4.65
N ALA A 85 8.76 5.61 -5.92
CA ALA A 85 9.52 6.61 -6.67
C ALA A 85 8.81 7.96 -6.74
N ALA A 86 7.48 7.96 -6.84
CA ALA A 86 6.66 9.17 -6.80
C ALA A 86 6.71 9.92 -5.46
N LYS A 87 7.22 9.28 -4.40
CA LYS A 87 7.46 9.89 -3.08
C LYS A 87 8.93 10.22 -2.81
N GLY A 88 9.77 10.11 -3.85
CA GLY A 88 11.16 10.51 -3.80
C GLY A 88 12.12 9.41 -3.34
N LEU A 89 11.64 8.17 -3.15
CA LEU A 89 12.49 7.05 -2.75
C LEU A 89 13.34 6.58 -3.94
N GLU A 90 14.55 6.11 -3.66
CA GLU A 90 15.35 5.31 -4.59
C GLU A 90 14.77 3.90 -4.63
N VAL A 91 14.53 3.39 -5.82
CA VAL A 91 13.87 2.08 -6.02
C VAL A 91 14.72 1.20 -6.91
N VAL A 92 14.98 -0.02 -6.48
CA VAL A 92 15.61 -1.07 -7.28
C VAL A 92 14.60 -2.18 -7.51
N VAL A 93 14.25 -2.43 -8.77
CA VAL A 93 13.37 -3.54 -9.16
C VAL A 93 14.21 -4.65 -9.77
N LYS A 94 14.21 -5.81 -9.14
CA LYS A 94 14.91 -7.00 -9.62
C LYS A 94 13.90 -8.05 -10.08
N ASP A 95 14.14 -8.60 -11.25
CA ASP A 95 13.42 -9.79 -11.74
C ASP A 95 14.41 -10.80 -12.34
N ILE A 96 13.93 -11.99 -12.67
CA ILE A 96 14.72 -13.05 -13.35
C ILE A 96 14.57 -12.98 -14.87
N ALA A 97 13.58 -12.23 -15.38
CA ALA A 97 13.24 -12.16 -16.80
C ALA A 97 13.27 -10.71 -17.29
N GLN A 98 13.99 -10.45 -18.38
CA GLN A 98 14.07 -9.13 -19.02
C GLN A 98 12.69 -8.64 -19.47
N GLU A 99 11.84 -9.52 -20.00
CA GLU A 99 10.50 -9.19 -20.44
C GLU A 99 9.61 -8.66 -19.27
N ALA A 100 9.82 -9.17 -18.05
CA ALA A 100 9.11 -8.68 -16.87
C ALA A 100 9.57 -7.26 -16.50
N LEU A 101 10.90 -6.99 -16.57
CA LEU A 101 11.46 -5.66 -16.33
C LEU A 101 10.96 -4.65 -17.36
N ASP A 102 10.95 -5.03 -18.64
CA ASP A 102 10.47 -4.18 -19.74
C ASP A 102 8.96 -3.87 -19.58
N GLY A 103 8.18 -4.88 -19.18
CA GLY A 103 6.75 -4.71 -18.86
C GLY A 103 6.52 -3.78 -17.67
N GLY A 104 7.30 -3.92 -16.60
CA GLY A 104 7.25 -3.06 -15.42
C GLY A 104 7.62 -1.61 -15.74
N LEU A 105 8.68 -1.40 -16.51
CA LEU A 105 9.08 -0.07 -16.99
C LEU A 105 7.96 0.58 -17.82
N ALA A 106 7.40 -0.15 -18.79
CA ALA A 106 6.29 0.34 -19.61
C ALA A 106 5.06 0.71 -18.76
N HIS A 107 4.76 -0.07 -17.74
CA HIS A 107 3.69 0.25 -16.78
C HIS A 107 3.95 1.58 -16.05
N CYS A 108 5.16 1.76 -15.49
CA CYS A 108 5.54 3.00 -14.80
C CYS A 108 5.49 4.22 -15.72
N GLN A 109 5.95 4.10 -16.98
CA GLN A 109 5.84 5.16 -17.97
C GLN A 109 4.39 5.54 -18.28
N ALA A 110 3.50 4.55 -18.41
CA ALA A 110 2.09 4.78 -18.64
C ALA A 110 1.40 5.46 -17.44
N GLU A 111 1.76 5.11 -16.22
CA GLU A 111 1.24 5.75 -15.01
C GLU A 111 1.78 7.18 -14.84
N ALA A 112 3.06 7.43 -15.16
CA ALA A 112 3.64 8.78 -15.17
C ALA A 112 2.93 9.69 -16.20
N ALA A 113 2.62 9.18 -17.39
CA ALA A 113 1.92 9.91 -18.44
C ALA A 113 0.49 10.35 -18.03
N LYS A 114 -0.19 9.58 -17.17
CA LYS A 114 -1.52 9.94 -16.62
C LYS A 114 -1.46 11.11 -15.65
N ARG A 115 -0.30 11.44 -15.07
CA ARG A 115 -0.12 12.55 -14.13
C ARG A 115 0.03 13.88 -14.87
N ARG A 116 -1.08 14.42 -15.37
CA ARG A 116 -1.13 15.64 -16.20
C ARG A 116 -0.65 16.91 -15.50
N HIS A 117 -0.57 16.91 -14.17
CA HIS A 117 -0.07 18.03 -13.38
C HIS A 117 1.46 18.10 -13.29
N LEU A 118 2.17 17.03 -13.69
CA LEU A 118 3.63 16.99 -13.76
C LEU A 118 4.10 17.40 -15.15
N SER A 119 5.17 18.20 -15.20
CA SER A 119 5.94 18.48 -16.43
C SER A 119 6.62 17.20 -16.94
N GLN A 120 7.17 17.27 -18.15
CA GLN A 120 7.94 16.13 -18.69
C GLN A 120 9.18 15.86 -17.83
N ASP A 121 9.92 16.90 -17.46
CA ASP A 121 11.14 16.78 -16.65
C ASP A 121 10.84 16.12 -15.27
N GLU A 122 9.75 16.50 -14.60
CA GLU A 122 9.35 15.88 -13.34
C GLU A 122 8.96 14.40 -13.49
N ARG A 123 8.39 14.02 -14.63
CA ARG A 123 8.09 12.60 -14.93
C ARG A 123 9.36 11.81 -15.16
N ASP A 124 10.30 12.40 -15.91
CA ASP A 124 11.59 11.76 -16.23
C ASP A 124 12.43 11.61 -14.95
N GLU A 125 12.46 12.61 -14.07
CA GLU A 125 13.08 12.52 -12.76
C GLU A 125 12.46 11.43 -11.86
N LEU A 126 11.11 11.30 -11.88
CA LEU A 126 10.42 10.25 -11.15
C LEU A 126 10.85 8.86 -11.64
N LEU A 127 10.84 8.66 -12.97
CA LEU A 127 11.21 7.37 -13.57
C LEU A 127 12.70 7.06 -13.38
N ALA A 128 13.56 8.07 -13.36
CA ALA A 128 15.01 7.92 -13.14
C ALA A 128 15.36 7.42 -11.72
N ARG A 129 14.42 7.52 -10.75
CA ARG A 129 14.59 6.94 -9.41
C ARG A 129 14.45 5.42 -9.38
N ILE A 130 13.99 4.80 -10.48
CA ILE A 130 13.74 3.36 -10.56
C ILE A 130 14.84 2.71 -11.38
N THR A 131 15.64 1.88 -10.74
CA THR A 131 16.65 1.03 -11.37
C THR A 131 16.05 -0.34 -11.64
N TRP A 132 16.08 -0.79 -12.90
CA TRP A 132 15.60 -2.11 -13.34
C TRP A 132 16.78 -3.03 -13.56
N THR A 133 16.80 -4.23 -12.96
CA THR A 133 17.98 -5.10 -13.00
C THR A 133 17.65 -6.58 -12.95
N LEU A 134 18.48 -7.40 -13.59
CA LEU A 134 18.49 -8.86 -13.41
C LEU A 134 19.44 -9.29 -12.28
N GLU A 135 20.33 -8.40 -11.85
CA GLU A 135 21.40 -8.68 -10.89
C GLU A 135 20.97 -8.36 -9.46
N LEU A 136 21.59 -9.03 -8.48
CA LEU A 136 21.36 -8.81 -7.05
C LEU A 136 22.14 -7.61 -6.51
N ALA A 137 23.33 -7.33 -7.04
CA ALA A 137 24.24 -6.30 -6.51
C ALA A 137 23.60 -4.91 -6.30
N PRO A 138 22.71 -4.41 -7.18
CA PRO A 138 22.06 -3.11 -6.94
C PRO A 138 21.16 -3.05 -5.70
N LEU A 139 20.75 -4.22 -5.15
CA LEU A 139 19.95 -4.29 -3.90
C LEU A 139 20.77 -4.03 -2.65
N GLU A 140 22.10 -4.01 -2.75
CA GLU A 140 22.99 -3.75 -1.62
C GLU A 140 22.65 -2.41 -0.94
N GLY A 141 22.52 -2.45 0.39
CA GLY A 141 22.21 -1.28 1.19
C GLY A 141 20.75 -0.81 1.12
N CYS A 142 19.81 -1.62 0.62
CA CYS A 142 18.38 -1.31 0.72
C CYS A 142 17.92 -1.30 2.18
N ASP A 143 17.18 -0.25 2.56
CA ASP A 143 16.57 -0.10 3.90
C ASP A 143 15.33 -0.99 4.07
N LEU A 144 14.67 -1.30 2.96
CA LEU A 144 13.49 -2.17 2.89
C LEU A 144 13.51 -2.94 1.57
N VAL A 145 13.35 -4.26 1.62
CA VAL A 145 13.08 -5.07 0.43
C VAL A 145 11.68 -5.65 0.54
N ILE A 146 10.91 -5.56 -0.53
CA ILE A 146 9.55 -6.12 -0.63
C ILE A 146 9.55 -7.18 -1.73
N GLU A 147 9.36 -8.44 -1.37
CA GLU A 147 9.19 -9.48 -2.37
C GLU A 147 7.72 -9.55 -2.85
N ALA A 148 7.56 -9.54 -4.15
CA ALA A 148 6.31 -9.69 -4.87
C ALA A 148 6.45 -10.76 -5.99
N VAL A 149 7.18 -11.83 -5.67
CA VAL A 149 7.40 -12.99 -6.54
C VAL A 149 6.20 -13.93 -6.53
N VAL A 150 6.28 -15.03 -7.29
CA VAL A 150 5.22 -16.03 -7.34
C VAL A 150 4.89 -16.57 -5.95
N GLU A 151 3.60 -16.92 -5.73
CA GLU A 151 3.08 -17.37 -4.44
C GLU A 151 3.47 -18.85 -4.21
N ASP A 152 4.77 -19.07 -4.02
CA ASP A 152 5.38 -20.37 -3.74
C ASP A 152 6.36 -20.24 -2.57
N ASP A 153 6.17 -21.07 -1.55
CA ASP A 153 6.91 -21.06 -0.31
C ASP A 153 8.42 -21.24 -0.51
N LYS A 154 8.81 -22.14 -1.42
CA LYS A 154 10.23 -22.42 -1.69
C LYS A 154 10.90 -21.26 -2.42
N VAL A 155 10.20 -20.66 -3.37
CA VAL A 155 10.71 -19.49 -4.10
C VAL A 155 10.88 -18.32 -3.14
N LYS A 156 9.90 -18.05 -2.28
CA LYS A 156 9.97 -17.00 -1.28
C LYS A 156 11.11 -17.23 -0.27
N ALA A 157 11.29 -18.45 0.20
CA ALA A 157 12.39 -18.80 1.10
C ALA A 157 13.76 -18.59 0.42
N LEU A 158 13.90 -19.00 -0.85
CA LEU A 158 15.15 -18.84 -1.59
C LEU A 158 15.50 -17.34 -1.77
N VAL A 159 14.56 -16.51 -2.23
CA VAL A 159 14.84 -15.09 -2.43
C VAL A 159 15.10 -14.36 -1.12
N THR A 160 14.48 -14.79 -0.02
CA THR A 160 14.79 -14.26 1.32
C THR A 160 16.25 -14.52 1.68
N GLN A 161 16.72 -15.76 1.55
CA GLN A 161 18.09 -16.16 1.87
C GLN A 161 19.14 -15.50 0.97
N GLU A 162 18.82 -15.26 -0.30
CA GLU A 162 19.72 -14.60 -1.25
C GLU A 162 19.84 -13.12 -1.02
N VAL A 163 18.77 -12.44 -0.60
CA VAL A 163 18.69 -10.98 -0.60
C VAL A 163 18.86 -10.38 0.79
N GLU A 164 18.42 -11.06 1.85
CA GLU A 164 18.55 -10.53 3.22
C GLU A 164 19.99 -10.12 3.58
N PRO A 165 21.06 -10.88 3.21
CA PRO A 165 22.44 -10.47 3.50
C PRO A 165 22.91 -9.19 2.80
N LEU A 166 22.17 -8.71 1.79
CA LEU A 166 22.50 -7.50 1.03
C LEU A 166 21.87 -6.23 1.62
N LEU A 167 20.93 -6.38 2.56
CA LEU A 167 20.23 -5.24 3.15
C LEU A 167 21.19 -4.35 3.97
N ALA A 168 20.78 -3.10 4.21
CA ALA A 168 21.42 -2.25 5.19
C ALA A 168 21.42 -2.90 6.58
N GLU A 169 22.29 -2.45 7.49
CA GLU A 169 22.45 -3.02 8.85
C GLU A 169 21.11 -3.16 9.58
N GLU A 170 20.23 -2.15 9.45
CA GLU A 170 18.86 -2.15 10.00
C GLU A 170 17.79 -2.41 8.92
N GLY A 171 18.16 -3.06 7.81
CA GLY A 171 17.27 -3.33 6.68
C GLY A 171 16.14 -4.28 7.05
N ILE A 172 14.98 -4.07 6.45
CA ILE A 172 13.78 -4.86 6.66
C ILE A 172 13.50 -5.70 5.43
N PHE A 173 13.17 -6.98 5.61
CA PHE A 173 12.67 -7.83 4.55
C PHE A 173 11.15 -8.02 4.71
N ALA A 174 10.40 -7.70 3.66
CA ALA A 174 8.95 -7.80 3.66
C ALA A 174 8.41 -8.71 2.56
N SER A 175 7.37 -9.46 2.86
CA SER A 175 6.65 -10.28 1.87
C SER A 175 5.30 -9.65 1.53
N ASN A 176 4.98 -9.56 0.23
CA ASN A 176 3.65 -9.15 -0.25
C ASN A 176 2.72 -10.36 -0.44
N THR A 177 2.95 -11.45 0.27
CA THR A 177 2.08 -12.64 0.23
C THR A 177 0.64 -12.31 0.61
N SER A 178 -0.31 -13.00 0.00
CA SER A 178 -1.73 -12.88 0.32
C SER A 178 -2.27 -14.05 1.16
N ALA A 179 -1.52 -15.15 1.27
CA ALA A 179 -2.03 -16.39 1.86
C ALA A 179 -1.04 -17.13 2.76
N ILE A 180 0.26 -16.97 2.58
CA ILE A 180 1.26 -17.73 3.34
C ILE A 180 1.51 -17.03 4.68
N PRO A 181 1.42 -17.72 5.84
CA PRO A 181 1.66 -17.09 7.14
C PRO A 181 3.05 -16.47 7.24
N ILE A 182 3.14 -15.24 7.71
CA ILE A 182 4.40 -14.49 7.84
C ILE A 182 5.37 -15.19 8.78
N THR A 183 4.91 -15.71 9.92
CA THR A 183 5.72 -16.53 10.83
C THR A 183 6.36 -17.75 10.14
N HIS A 184 5.66 -18.33 9.14
CA HIS A 184 6.21 -19.44 8.38
C HIS A 184 7.31 -18.99 7.43
N LEU A 185 7.09 -17.91 6.67
CA LEU A 185 8.08 -17.34 5.75
C LEU A 185 9.32 -16.83 6.49
N ALA A 186 9.13 -16.22 7.65
CA ALA A 186 10.21 -15.72 8.51
C ALA A 186 11.21 -16.79 8.95
N LYS A 187 10.88 -18.08 8.85
CA LYS A 187 11.84 -19.17 9.13
C LYS A 187 13.02 -19.21 8.16
N ALA A 188 12.87 -18.63 6.97
CA ALA A 188 13.93 -18.54 5.97
C ALA A 188 14.86 -17.34 6.23
N ALA A 189 14.45 -16.37 7.03
CA ALA A 189 15.22 -15.20 7.39
C ALA A 189 16.21 -15.49 8.53
N GLU A 190 17.37 -14.84 8.51
CA GLU A 190 18.35 -14.84 9.60
C GLU A 190 17.91 -13.93 10.74
N VAL A 191 17.36 -12.75 10.41
CA VAL A 191 16.89 -11.73 11.38
C VAL A 191 15.37 -11.63 11.34
N LYS A 192 14.71 -12.54 12.01
CA LYS A 192 13.25 -12.67 12.00
C LYS A 192 12.51 -11.48 12.61
N GLU A 193 13.16 -10.74 13.51
CA GLU A 193 12.62 -9.52 14.09
C GLU A 193 12.42 -8.42 13.04
N ARG A 194 13.13 -8.50 11.91
CA ARG A 194 13.03 -7.58 10.78
C ARG A 194 12.32 -8.17 9.56
N PHE A 195 11.63 -9.30 9.75
CA PHE A 195 10.77 -9.90 8.72
C PHE A 195 9.31 -9.56 8.99
N ILE A 196 8.57 -9.08 7.94
CA ILE A 196 7.19 -8.61 8.08
C ILE A 196 6.37 -8.85 6.82
N GLY A 197 5.05 -8.89 6.94
CA GLY A 197 4.14 -8.89 5.80
C GLY A 197 3.71 -7.47 5.43
N LEU A 198 3.79 -7.13 4.14
CA LEU A 198 3.26 -5.90 3.56
C LEU A 198 2.34 -6.26 2.39
N HIS A 199 1.07 -6.55 2.70
CA HIS A 199 0.11 -6.97 1.69
C HIS A 199 -0.59 -5.78 1.05
N PHE A 200 -0.24 -5.53 -0.20
CA PHE A 200 -0.82 -4.48 -1.03
C PHE A 200 -1.94 -5.04 -1.91
N PHE A 201 -2.87 -4.16 -2.27
CA PHE A 201 -4.00 -4.49 -3.13
C PHE A 201 -3.82 -3.93 -4.54
N SER A 202 -4.24 -4.72 -5.53
CA SER A 202 -4.15 -4.35 -6.95
C SER A 202 -5.36 -3.52 -7.42
N PRO A 203 -5.17 -2.49 -8.26
CA PRO A 203 -3.89 -1.89 -8.65
C PRO A 203 -3.29 -1.04 -7.53
N VAL A 204 -1.98 -1.18 -7.29
CA VAL A 204 -1.30 -0.53 -6.16
C VAL A 204 -1.49 0.99 -6.17
N GLU A 205 -1.48 1.62 -7.34
CA GLU A 205 -1.60 3.07 -7.49
C GLU A 205 -2.96 3.62 -7.05
N LYS A 206 -4.00 2.77 -7.03
CA LYS A 206 -5.38 3.18 -6.75
C LYS A 206 -5.89 2.71 -5.40
N MET A 207 -5.41 1.54 -4.95
CA MET A 207 -5.88 0.93 -3.71
C MET A 207 -5.20 1.57 -2.51
N PRO A 208 -5.96 2.21 -1.60
CA PRO A 208 -5.37 2.92 -0.46
C PRO A 208 -4.97 2.00 0.69
N LEU A 209 -5.53 0.80 0.78
CA LEU A 209 -5.30 -0.11 1.91
C LEU A 209 -3.93 -0.78 1.81
N LEU A 210 -3.26 -0.88 2.94
CA LEU A 210 -2.08 -1.71 3.19
C LEU A 210 -2.31 -2.51 4.47
N GLU A 211 -2.29 -3.83 4.37
CA GLU A 211 -2.27 -4.71 5.55
C GLU A 211 -0.83 -4.98 5.95
N ILE A 212 -0.51 -4.68 7.20
CA ILE A 212 0.79 -4.98 7.80
C ILE A 212 0.60 -6.19 8.72
N ILE A 213 1.27 -7.29 8.41
CA ILE A 213 1.13 -8.56 9.10
C ILE A 213 2.42 -8.86 9.87
N MET A 214 2.33 -8.92 11.18
CA MET A 214 3.46 -9.26 12.03
C MET A 214 3.64 -10.78 12.09
N GLY A 215 4.89 -11.25 11.97
CA GLY A 215 5.26 -12.59 12.40
C GLY A 215 5.41 -12.64 13.92
N GLU A 216 5.53 -13.85 14.49
CA GLU A 216 5.69 -14.03 15.95
C GLU A 216 6.91 -13.34 16.53
N GLU A 217 7.99 -13.21 15.74
CA GLU A 217 9.25 -12.59 16.17
C GLU A 217 9.43 -11.15 15.67
N THR A 218 8.52 -10.64 14.81
CA THR A 218 8.59 -9.25 14.30
C THR A 218 8.55 -8.24 15.45
N ASN A 219 9.52 -7.32 15.50
CA ASN A 219 9.60 -6.34 16.57
C ASN A 219 8.82 -5.04 16.28
N ASP A 220 8.57 -4.23 17.33
CA ASP A 220 7.82 -2.98 17.24
C ASP A 220 8.52 -1.90 16.40
N GLU A 221 9.84 -1.90 16.33
CA GLU A 221 10.62 -0.97 15.49
C GLU A 221 10.35 -1.25 14.01
N THR A 222 10.41 -2.50 13.59
CA THR A 222 10.06 -2.94 12.23
C THR A 222 8.64 -2.55 11.86
N LEU A 223 7.69 -2.79 12.77
CA LEU A 223 6.30 -2.37 12.59
C LEU A 223 6.20 -0.84 12.43
N ALA A 224 6.83 -0.07 13.31
CA ALA A 224 6.77 1.40 13.28
C ALA A 224 7.33 1.97 11.97
N ARG A 225 8.46 1.44 11.49
CA ARG A 225 9.08 1.84 10.22
C ARG A 225 8.19 1.48 9.02
N CYS A 226 7.57 0.31 9.02
CA CYS A 226 6.65 -0.11 7.96
C CYS A 226 5.34 0.70 7.94
N LEU A 227 4.82 1.10 9.11
CA LEU A 227 3.69 2.03 9.23
C LEU A 227 4.03 3.39 8.64
N ALA A 228 5.22 3.93 8.96
CA ALA A 228 5.70 5.20 8.42
C ALA A 228 5.90 5.14 6.89
N PHE A 229 6.49 4.05 6.38
CA PHE A 229 6.63 3.80 4.95
C PHE A 229 5.27 3.76 4.24
N GLY A 230 4.32 2.96 4.75
CA GLY A 230 2.97 2.87 4.17
C GLY A 230 2.30 4.24 4.05
N ARG A 231 2.39 5.07 5.09
CA ARG A 231 1.86 6.45 5.08
C ARG A 231 2.59 7.35 4.09
N LEU A 232 3.93 7.25 4.01
CA LEU A 232 4.73 8.03 3.05
C LEU A 232 4.26 7.79 1.61
N ILE A 233 4.07 6.52 1.24
CA ILE A 233 3.61 6.17 -0.12
C ILE A 233 2.11 6.37 -0.33
N GLY A 234 1.41 6.99 0.63
CA GLY A 234 0.01 7.40 0.53
C GLY A 234 -0.99 6.26 0.78
N LYS A 235 -0.59 5.24 1.54
CA LYS A 235 -1.48 4.16 1.96
C LYS A 235 -2.09 4.44 3.33
N THR A 236 -3.21 3.77 3.60
CA THR A 236 -3.82 3.68 4.93
C THR A 236 -3.44 2.31 5.50
N PRO A 237 -2.38 2.24 6.33
CA PRO A 237 -1.95 0.98 6.89
C PRO A 237 -2.87 0.53 8.03
N ILE A 238 -3.15 -0.76 8.08
CA ILE A 238 -3.77 -1.44 9.22
C ILE A 238 -2.90 -2.61 9.63
N VAL A 239 -2.83 -2.87 10.94
CA VAL A 239 -2.11 -4.04 11.46
C VAL A 239 -3.11 -5.17 11.62
N VAL A 240 -2.77 -6.32 11.07
CA VAL A 240 -3.56 -7.56 11.15
C VAL A 240 -2.69 -8.68 11.70
N ASN A 241 -3.32 -9.62 12.42
CA ASN A 241 -2.69 -10.78 13.05
C ASN A 241 -3.24 -12.07 12.45
#